data_76df2dd39c3e1918894ac1f2a51d9dac
#
_entry.id   76df2dd39c3e1918894ac1f2a51d9dac
#
_cell.length_a   1.000
_cell.length_b   1.000
_cell.length_c   1.000
_cell.angle_alpha   90.00
_cell.angle_beta   90.00
_cell.angle_gamma   90.00
#
_symmetry.space_group_name_H-M   'P 1'
#
loop_
_entity.id
_entity.type
_entity.pdbx_description
1 polymer ?
#
loop_
_entity_poly.entity_id
_entity_poly.type
_entity_poly.pdbx_seq_one_letter_code
_entity_poly.pdbx_strand_id
1 'polypeptide(L)'
;ARKISQAFSPNTVEVLGFTRNCTSSFTEMKLKKYLTHPNIGGALIVSHSSEGLDSSNLLKEALLSGRCAALLSLDHNRGIANSINQGLLLVKDLLASLSVNPSQPLRFSDLIIGAECGGSDFTSGISANPLVGRLFDMLVDLGSTVLFEEMYEAVGLKDYLISRCQTAEAAREISCTYDKFLKYSKEHNQFFITPGNMKGGLTTIEEKSMGTVSKSGSRPIQGVVKIGQIPKKPGLWLMDSMSDTEEGCGPYISED
;
A
#
# COMPACT_ATOMS: atom_id res chain seq x y z
N ALA A 1 5.12 -18.93 9.66
CA ALA A 1 5.48 -17.52 9.86
C ALA A 1 5.03 -17.01 11.24
N ARG A 2 3.72 -16.96 11.59
CA ARG A 2 3.21 -16.39 12.86
C ARG A 2 3.87 -16.96 14.12
N LYS A 3 4.11 -18.27 14.21
CA LYS A 3 4.80 -18.90 15.35
C LYS A 3 6.26 -18.42 15.49
N ILE A 4 6.90 -18.06 14.40
CA ILE A 4 8.26 -17.52 14.41
C ILE A 4 8.22 -16.08 14.91
N SER A 5 7.34 -15.23 14.35
CA SER A 5 7.28 -13.81 14.77
C SER A 5 6.89 -13.62 16.24
N GLN A 6 6.00 -14.46 16.78
CA GLN A 6 5.59 -14.43 18.19
C GLN A 6 6.73 -14.66 19.21
N ALA A 7 7.88 -15.15 18.76
CA ALA A 7 9.06 -15.35 19.63
C ALA A 7 9.93 -14.09 19.75
N PHE A 8 9.60 -13.02 19.05
CA PHE A 8 10.33 -11.74 19.06
C PHE A 8 9.45 -10.63 19.66
N SER A 9 10.07 -9.54 20.04
CA SER A 9 9.34 -8.38 20.58
C SER A 9 8.33 -7.86 19.55
N PRO A 10 7.16 -7.39 19.97
CA PRO A 10 6.20 -6.71 19.10
C PRO A 10 6.90 -5.62 18.28
N ASN A 11 6.48 -5.43 17.04
CA ASN A 11 7.03 -4.46 16.09
C ASN A 11 8.48 -4.72 15.62
N THR A 12 9.09 -5.86 16.00
CA THR A 12 10.42 -6.23 15.50
C THR A 12 10.31 -7.09 14.24
N VAL A 13 9.33 -7.99 14.21
CA VAL A 13 9.10 -8.92 13.08
C VAL A 13 7.63 -8.92 12.69
N GLU A 14 7.37 -8.36 11.51
CA GLU A 14 6.05 -8.36 10.87
C GLU A 14 5.87 -9.60 10.00
N VAL A 15 4.62 -10.07 9.86
CA VAL A 15 4.28 -11.20 9.01
C VAL A 15 3.37 -10.73 7.89
N LEU A 16 3.90 -10.75 6.67
CA LEU A 16 3.09 -10.60 5.46
C LEU A 16 2.70 -11.98 4.94
N GLY A 17 1.43 -12.18 4.69
CA GLY A 17 0.89 -13.43 4.15
C GLY A 17 -0.12 -13.15 3.06
N PHE A 18 -0.23 -14.10 2.12
CA PHE A 18 -1.20 -14.05 1.04
C PHE A 18 -2.11 -15.26 1.15
N THR A 19 -3.42 -15.05 1.06
CA THR A 19 -4.44 -16.10 1.24
C THR A 19 -4.93 -16.71 -0.06
N ARG A 20 -4.48 -16.20 -1.22
CA ARG A 20 -4.89 -16.66 -2.56
C ARG A 20 -3.72 -17.32 -3.29
N ASN A 21 -4.02 -18.14 -4.28
CA ASN A 21 -3.01 -18.73 -5.16
C ASN A 21 -2.15 -17.62 -5.77
N CYS A 22 -0.88 -17.59 -5.37
CA CYS A 22 0.07 -16.52 -5.66
C CYS A 22 0.69 -16.66 -7.06
N THR A 23 -0.10 -17.02 -8.07
CA THR A 23 0.40 -17.20 -9.44
C THR A 23 0.32 -15.93 -10.29
N SER A 24 -0.23 -14.82 -9.75
CA SER A 24 -0.32 -13.59 -10.52
C SER A 24 1.02 -12.85 -10.51
N SER A 25 1.41 -12.31 -11.66
CA SER A 25 2.55 -11.43 -11.84
C SER A 25 2.51 -10.23 -10.90
N PHE A 26 1.30 -9.79 -10.54
CA PHE A 26 1.05 -8.69 -9.63
C PHE A 26 1.44 -9.02 -8.18
N THR A 27 1.08 -10.20 -7.68
CA THR A 27 1.50 -10.65 -6.33
C THR A 27 3.02 -10.74 -6.24
N GLU A 28 3.67 -11.30 -7.28
CA GLU A 28 5.12 -11.36 -7.35
C GLU A 28 5.74 -9.96 -7.36
N MET A 29 5.19 -9.04 -8.13
CA MET A 29 5.64 -7.64 -8.18
C MET A 29 5.51 -6.96 -6.80
N LYS A 30 4.38 -7.12 -6.11
CA LYS A 30 4.20 -6.58 -4.74
C LYS A 30 5.25 -7.14 -3.77
N LEU A 31 5.45 -8.46 -3.77
CA LEU A 31 6.44 -9.11 -2.91
C LEU A 31 7.85 -8.58 -3.17
N LYS A 32 8.25 -8.44 -4.43
CA LYS A 32 9.53 -7.83 -4.80
C LYS A 32 9.66 -6.41 -4.25
N LYS A 33 8.60 -5.59 -4.38
CA LYS A 33 8.60 -4.22 -3.86
C LYS A 33 8.74 -4.17 -2.34
N TYR A 34 8.05 -5.04 -1.59
CA TYR A 34 8.25 -5.15 -0.14
C TYR A 34 9.69 -5.59 0.20
N LEU A 35 10.19 -6.64 -0.44
CA LEU A 35 11.52 -7.18 -0.17
C LEU A 35 12.65 -6.17 -0.44
N THR A 36 12.44 -5.24 -1.39
CA THR A 36 13.42 -4.22 -1.76
C THR A 36 13.14 -2.85 -1.14
N HIS A 37 12.08 -2.73 -0.32
CA HIS A 37 11.68 -1.45 0.26
C HIS A 37 12.73 -0.89 1.23
N PRO A 38 13.07 0.41 1.19
CA PRO A 38 14.10 1.00 2.05
C PRO A 38 13.85 0.84 3.54
N ASN A 39 12.58 0.82 3.98
CA ASN A 39 12.21 0.67 5.39
C ASN A 39 12.20 -0.80 5.87
N ILE A 40 12.42 -1.76 4.99
CA ILE A 40 12.56 -3.17 5.34
C ILE A 40 14.04 -3.49 5.52
N GLY A 41 14.46 -3.75 6.73
CA GLY A 41 15.85 -4.06 7.04
C GLY A 41 16.26 -5.45 6.55
N GLY A 42 15.41 -6.45 6.74
CA GLY A 42 15.66 -7.81 6.29
C GLY A 42 14.37 -8.61 6.14
N ALA A 43 14.44 -9.75 5.46
CA ALA A 43 13.29 -10.59 5.19
C ALA A 43 13.59 -12.08 5.30
N LEU A 44 12.71 -12.82 5.99
CA LEU A 44 12.66 -14.28 5.92
C LEU A 44 11.52 -14.69 4.99
N ILE A 45 11.86 -15.22 3.83
CA ILE A 45 10.89 -15.78 2.88
C ILE A 45 10.56 -17.22 3.34
N VAL A 46 9.31 -17.47 3.67
CA VAL A 46 8.83 -18.81 4.03
C VAL A 46 8.00 -19.32 2.87
N SER A 47 8.45 -20.40 2.23
CA SER A 47 7.82 -20.94 1.02
C SER A 47 7.47 -22.42 1.15
N HIS A 48 6.48 -22.81 0.34
CA HIS A 48 6.09 -24.19 0.10
C HIS A 48 5.99 -24.42 -1.41
N SER A 49 6.42 -25.59 -1.89
CA SER A 49 6.50 -25.88 -3.34
C SER A 49 5.17 -25.78 -4.09
N SER A 50 4.05 -25.96 -3.38
CA SER A 50 2.70 -25.88 -3.98
C SER A 50 2.19 -24.47 -4.25
N GLU A 51 2.93 -23.43 -3.83
CA GLU A 51 2.45 -22.04 -3.93
C GLU A 51 2.63 -21.41 -5.32
N GLY A 52 3.39 -22.06 -6.21
CA GLY A 52 3.61 -21.59 -7.59
C GLY A 52 4.44 -20.32 -7.71
N LEU A 53 5.01 -19.81 -6.61
CA LEU A 53 5.82 -18.60 -6.56
C LEU A 53 7.31 -18.96 -6.59
N ASP A 54 8.10 -18.28 -7.42
CA ASP A 54 9.56 -18.48 -7.44
C ASP A 54 10.23 -17.75 -6.26
N SER A 55 10.23 -18.44 -5.11
CA SER A 55 10.84 -17.93 -3.88
C SER A 55 12.36 -17.75 -3.99
N SER A 56 13.02 -18.50 -4.88
CA SER A 56 14.46 -18.36 -5.13
C SER A 56 14.77 -17.06 -5.88
N ASN A 57 13.93 -16.69 -6.84
CA ASN A 57 14.04 -15.42 -7.54
C ASN A 57 13.76 -14.24 -6.60
N LEU A 58 12.77 -14.34 -5.73
CA LEU A 58 12.49 -13.34 -4.70
C LEU A 58 13.67 -13.13 -3.76
N LEU A 59 14.30 -14.21 -3.29
CA LEU A 59 15.51 -14.14 -2.47
C LEU A 59 16.65 -13.42 -3.22
N LYS A 60 16.88 -13.78 -4.47
CA LYS A 60 17.90 -13.16 -5.32
C LYS A 60 17.68 -11.65 -5.47
N GLU A 61 16.46 -11.23 -5.76
CA GLU A 61 16.10 -9.81 -5.89
C GLU A 61 16.35 -9.04 -4.59
N ALA A 62 15.97 -9.60 -3.43
CA ALA A 62 16.22 -8.99 -2.13
C ALA A 62 17.74 -8.80 -1.89
N LEU A 63 18.53 -9.83 -2.13
CA LEU A 63 19.99 -9.79 -1.96
C LEU A 63 20.66 -8.80 -2.92
N LEU A 64 20.23 -8.76 -4.19
CA LEU A 64 20.74 -7.80 -5.19
C LEU A 64 20.43 -6.35 -4.81
N SER A 65 19.33 -6.11 -4.11
CA SER A 65 18.98 -4.77 -3.60
C SER A 65 19.77 -4.36 -2.34
N GLY A 66 20.69 -5.21 -1.87
CA GLY A 66 21.47 -4.99 -0.67
C GLY A 66 20.74 -5.29 0.64
N ARG A 67 19.58 -5.96 0.60
CA ARG A 67 18.83 -6.35 1.78
C ARG A 67 19.32 -7.68 2.35
N CYS A 68 19.34 -7.80 3.68
CA CYS A 68 19.57 -9.08 4.33
C CYS A 68 18.32 -9.95 4.12
N ALA A 69 18.48 -11.13 3.49
CA ALA A 69 17.35 -12.01 3.25
C ALA A 69 17.75 -13.48 3.40
N ALA A 70 16.79 -14.31 3.81
CA ALA A 70 16.94 -15.76 3.91
C ALA A 70 15.67 -16.45 3.39
N LEU A 71 15.84 -17.70 2.95
CA LEU A 71 14.75 -18.55 2.48
C LEU A 71 14.60 -19.77 3.40
N LEU A 72 13.39 -19.99 3.87
CA LEU A 72 12.98 -21.18 4.59
C LEU A 72 11.98 -21.97 3.74
N SER A 73 12.44 -23.04 3.11
CA SER A 73 11.56 -23.97 2.40
C SER A 73 10.97 -24.99 3.37
N LEU A 74 9.64 -25.05 3.44
CA LEU A 74 8.93 -25.98 4.31
C LEU A 74 9.07 -27.44 3.81
N ASP A 75 9.25 -27.63 2.52
CA ASP A 75 9.38 -28.95 1.89
C ASP A 75 10.67 -29.69 2.29
N HIS A 76 11.73 -28.92 2.55
CA HIS A 76 13.02 -29.47 2.92
C HIS A 76 13.18 -29.73 4.43
N ASN A 77 12.23 -29.24 5.23
CA ASN A 77 12.27 -29.41 6.68
C ASN A 77 11.41 -30.60 7.12
N ARG A 78 11.99 -31.44 7.95
CA ARG A 78 11.30 -32.63 8.51
C ARG A 78 10.30 -32.20 9.60
N GLY A 79 9.17 -31.60 9.18
CA GLY A 79 8.05 -31.25 10.04
C GLY A 79 8.05 -29.80 10.54
N ILE A 80 6.90 -29.39 11.08
CA ILE A 80 6.60 -28.01 11.48
C ILE A 80 7.53 -27.53 12.62
N ALA A 81 7.82 -28.38 13.60
CA ALA A 81 8.68 -28.01 14.71
C ALA A 81 10.10 -27.64 14.27
N ASN A 82 10.68 -28.43 13.35
CA ASN A 82 11.99 -28.14 12.79
C ASN A 82 11.99 -26.87 11.96
N SER A 83 10.94 -26.65 11.15
CA SER A 83 10.78 -25.41 10.37
C SER A 83 10.69 -24.18 11.27
N ILE A 84 9.98 -24.26 12.39
CA ILE A 84 9.91 -23.14 13.36
C ILE A 84 11.29 -22.89 13.95
N ASN A 85 11.98 -23.92 14.43
CA ASN A 85 13.31 -23.76 15.04
C ASN A 85 14.32 -23.17 14.07
N GLN A 86 14.35 -23.66 12.84
CA GLN A 86 15.22 -23.10 11.80
C GLN A 86 14.85 -21.66 11.47
N GLY A 87 13.55 -21.35 11.34
CA GLY A 87 13.09 -19.99 11.10
C GLY A 87 13.47 -19.02 12.23
N LEU A 88 13.43 -19.47 13.49
CA LEU A 88 13.88 -18.68 14.64
C LEU A 88 15.38 -18.34 14.56
N LEU A 89 16.20 -19.30 14.15
CA LEU A 89 17.64 -19.07 13.97
C LEU A 89 17.89 -18.06 12.84
N LEU A 90 17.27 -18.27 11.68
CA LEU A 90 17.40 -17.37 10.54
C LEU A 90 16.98 -15.93 10.87
N VAL A 91 15.87 -15.74 11.60
CA VAL A 91 15.44 -14.39 12.02
C VAL A 91 16.43 -13.76 13.00
N LYS A 92 16.99 -14.53 13.94
CA LYS A 92 18.03 -14.02 14.85
C LYS A 92 19.27 -13.55 14.10
N ASP A 93 19.71 -14.30 13.11
CA ASP A 93 20.87 -13.94 12.28
C ASP A 93 20.59 -12.67 11.45
N LEU A 94 19.38 -12.58 10.86
CA LEU A 94 18.95 -11.37 10.15
C LEU A 94 18.94 -10.15 11.08
N LEU A 95 18.35 -10.25 12.28
CA LEU A 95 18.30 -9.17 13.26
C LEU A 95 19.70 -8.74 13.72
N ALA A 96 20.61 -9.70 13.92
CA ALA A 96 21.99 -9.40 14.29
C ALA A 96 22.71 -8.62 13.18
N SER A 97 22.43 -8.94 11.92
CA SER A 97 22.97 -8.22 10.76
C SER A 97 22.47 -6.78 10.68
N LEU A 98 21.22 -6.51 11.09
CA LEU A 98 20.60 -5.19 11.06
C LEU A 98 21.13 -4.24 12.13
N SER A 99 21.58 -4.76 13.28
CA SER A 99 22.09 -3.95 14.39
C SER A 99 23.35 -3.14 14.04
N VAL A 100 23.97 -3.43 12.90
CA VAL A 100 25.21 -2.77 12.42
C VAL A 100 24.92 -1.59 11.48
N ASN A 101 23.67 -1.40 11.04
CA ASN A 101 23.34 -0.35 10.09
C ASN A 101 23.27 1.03 10.79
N PRO A 102 24.08 2.02 10.36
CA PRO A 102 24.07 3.35 10.95
C PRO A 102 22.75 4.09 10.61
N SER A 103 22.22 4.81 11.58
CA SER A 103 21.12 5.75 11.36
C SER A 103 21.58 6.90 10.45
N GLN A 104 20.72 7.30 9.52
CA GLN A 104 20.96 8.46 8.65
C GLN A 104 19.95 9.57 8.98
N PRO A 105 20.36 10.85 8.92
CA PRO A 105 19.42 11.95 9.05
C PRO A 105 18.36 11.90 7.94
N LEU A 106 17.11 12.09 8.31
CA LEU A 106 15.97 12.12 7.39
C LEU A 106 15.49 13.57 7.22
N ARG A 107 15.32 14.01 5.98
CA ARG A 107 14.70 15.30 5.65
C ARG A 107 13.23 15.07 5.29
N PHE A 108 12.41 16.10 5.41
CA PHE A 108 11.01 16.03 4.95
C PHE A 108 10.90 15.67 3.47
N SER A 109 11.83 16.13 2.64
CA SER A 109 11.89 15.78 1.21
C SER A 109 12.13 14.29 0.93
N ASP A 110 12.61 13.54 1.91
CA ASP A 110 12.87 12.11 1.78
C ASP A 110 11.65 11.26 2.16
N LEU A 111 10.57 11.92 2.69
CA LEU A 111 9.36 11.25 3.12
C LEU A 111 8.39 11.01 1.95
N ILE A 112 7.86 9.79 1.89
CA ILE A 112 6.69 9.42 1.08
C ILE A 112 5.63 8.91 2.05
N ILE A 113 4.49 9.59 2.12
CA ILE A 113 3.42 9.28 3.07
C ILE A 113 2.11 9.09 2.31
N GLY A 114 1.47 7.96 2.52
CA GLY A 114 0.13 7.67 2.02
C GLY A 114 -0.93 7.80 3.10
N ALA A 115 -2.16 8.09 2.70
CA ALA A 115 -3.34 7.96 3.55
C ALA A 115 -4.39 7.10 2.86
N GLU A 116 -4.96 6.21 3.64
CA GLU A 116 -6.03 5.29 3.24
C GLU A 116 -7.14 5.30 4.29
N CYS A 117 -8.36 4.93 3.89
CA CYS A 117 -9.50 4.85 4.78
C CYS A 117 -9.48 3.54 5.56
N GLY A 118 -9.58 3.63 6.89
CA GLY A 118 -9.85 2.46 7.73
C GLY A 118 -11.34 2.16 7.91
N GLY A 119 -12.19 3.14 7.60
CA GLY A 119 -13.65 3.08 7.69
C GLY A 119 -14.21 4.50 7.84
N SER A 120 -15.28 4.80 7.09
CA SER A 120 -15.87 6.13 7.07
C SER A 120 -17.16 6.19 7.88
N ASP A 121 -17.28 7.21 8.72
CA ASP A 121 -18.49 7.63 9.41
C ASP A 121 -18.75 9.13 9.17
N PHE A 122 -19.82 9.68 9.74
CA PHE A 122 -20.15 11.10 9.55
C PHE A 122 -19.07 12.04 10.11
N THR A 123 -18.29 11.62 11.12
CA THR A 123 -17.25 12.45 11.72
C THR A 123 -15.98 12.48 10.87
N SER A 124 -15.78 11.50 10.00
CA SER A 124 -14.59 11.40 9.15
C SER A 124 -14.42 12.62 8.26
N GLY A 125 -15.53 13.06 7.64
CA GLY A 125 -15.52 14.22 6.73
C GLY A 125 -15.34 15.57 7.41
N ILE A 126 -15.67 15.70 8.69
CA ILE A 126 -15.61 16.97 9.44
C ILE A 126 -14.40 17.07 10.38
N SER A 127 -13.69 15.98 10.65
CA SER A 127 -12.55 15.96 11.57
C SER A 127 -11.33 15.25 10.98
N ALA A 128 -11.34 13.93 10.87
CA ALA A 128 -10.16 13.15 10.52
C ALA A 128 -9.63 13.47 9.11
N ASN A 129 -10.50 13.47 8.10
CA ASN A 129 -10.10 13.70 6.72
C ASN A 129 -9.56 15.12 6.48
N PRO A 130 -10.21 16.21 6.97
CA PRO A 130 -9.63 17.54 6.90
C PRO A 130 -8.30 17.68 7.63
N LEU A 131 -8.13 16.99 8.78
CA LEU A 131 -6.86 16.99 9.52
C LEU A 131 -5.74 16.34 8.68
N VAL A 132 -6.01 15.18 8.08
CA VAL A 132 -5.06 14.51 7.17
C VAL A 132 -4.75 15.41 5.98
N GLY A 133 -5.76 16.04 5.37
CA GLY A 133 -5.57 16.99 4.27
C GLY A 133 -4.67 18.16 4.66
N ARG A 134 -4.86 18.72 5.86
CA ARG A 134 -4.00 19.78 6.37
C ARG A 134 -2.56 19.30 6.59
N LEU A 135 -2.39 18.12 7.13
CA LEU A 135 -1.06 17.50 7.27
C LEU A 135 -0.40 17.30 5.90
N PHE A 136 -1.14 16.84 4.90
CA PHE A 136 -0.63 16.68 3.54
C PHE A 136 -0.18 18.01 2.93
N ASP A 137 -0.97 19.06 3.10
CA ASP A 137 -0.57 20.40 2.65
C ASP A 137 0.76 20.85 3.27
N MET A 138 0.92 20.65 4.59
CA MET A 138 2.16 21.00 5.30
C MET A 138 3.35 20.18 4.83
N LEU A 139 3.15 18.87 4.61
CA LEU A 139 4.21 17.98 4.13
C LEU A 139 4.65 18.34 2.70
N VAL A 140 3.70 18.64 1.81
CA VAL A 140 4.00 19.12 0.45
C VAL A 140 4.79 20.42 0.49
N ASP A 141 4.42 21.39 1.35
CA ASP A 141 5.13 22.65 1.52
C ASP A 141 6.56 22.45 2.03
N LEU A 142 6.82 21.38 2.78
CA LEU A 142 8.15 20.97 3.26
C LEU A 142 8.93 20.11 2.24
N GLY A 143 8.37 19.88 1.05
CA GLY A 143 9.00 19.14 -0.03
C GLY A 143 8.79 17.64 0.01
N SER A 144 7.90 17.11 0.86
CA SER A 144 7.56 15.69 0.92
C SER A 144 6.72 15.25 -0.28
N THR A 145 6.65 13.93 -0.50
CA THR A 145 5.70 13.30 -1.40
C THR A 145 4.54 12.74 -0.58
N VAL A 146 3.31 13.05 -0.97
CA VAL A 146 2.12 12.50 -0.32
C VAL A 146 1.21 11.82 -1.34
N LEU A 147 0.58 10.73 -0.93
CA LEU A 147 -0.25 9.88 -1.77
C LEU A 147 -1.65 9.77 -1.18
N PHE A 148 -2.66 9.97 -2.03
CA PHE A 148 -4.04 9.57 -1.74
C PHE A 148 -4.51 8.62 -2.84
N GLU A 149 -5.44 7.74 -2.52
CA GLU A 149 -5.93 6.75 -3.50
C GLU A 149 -7.45 6.84 -3.72
N GLU A 150 -8.21 6.25 -3.04
CA GLU A 150 -9.68 6.18 -2.89
C GLU A 150 -10.51 6.90 -3.97
N MET A 151 -10.13 6.77 -5.24
CA MET A 151 -10.85 7.38 -6.37
C MET A 151 -12.31 6.89 -6.42
N TYR A 152 -12.55 5.65 -5.97
CA TYR A 152 -13.90 5.06 -5.87
C TYR A 152 -14.81 5.77 -4.85
N GLU A 153 -14.22 6.53 -3.94
CA GLU A 153 -14.95 7.35 -2.99
C GLU A 153 -15.11 8.82 -3.44
N ALA A 154 -14.55 9.19 -4.59
CA ALA A 154 -14.62 10.56 -5.13
C ALA A 154 -15.74 10.71 -6.19
N VAL A 155 -16.82 9.94 -6.10
CA VAL A 155 -17.92 9.92 -7.08
C VAL A 155 -18.55 11.32 -7.19
N GLY A 156 -18.71 11.80 -8.43
CA GLY A 156 -19.24 13.14 -8.71
C GLY A 156 -18.22 14.29 -8.62
N LEU A 157 -16.98 14.04 -8.18
CA LEU A 157 -15.97 15.08 -7.96
C LEU A 157 -14.86 15.12 -9.03
N LYS A 158 -15.09 14.53 -10.21
CA LYS A 158 -14.11 14.48 -11.30
C LYS A 158 -13.58 15.86 -11.66
N ASP A 159 -14.48 16.82 -11.92
CA ASP A 159 -14.11 18.17 -12.35
C ASP A 159 -13.34 18.92 -11.26
N TYR A 160 -13.70 18.71 -10.01
CA TYR A 160 -12.97 19.26 -8.87
C TYR A 160 -11.52 18.73 -8.83
N LEU A 161 -11.32 17.42 -8.97
CA LEU A 161 -9.98 16.82 -8.99
C LEU A 161 -9.16 17.31 -10.18
N ILE A 162 -9.78 17.40 -11.37
CA ILE A 162 -9.15 17.94 -12.58
C ILE A 162 -8.72 19.40 -12.37
N SER A 163 -9.57 20.21 -11.78
CA SER A 163 -9.27 21.64 -11.52
C SER A 163 -8.07 21.85 -10.58
N ARG A 164 -7.74 20.85 -9.76
CA ARG A 164 -6.59 20.87 -8.86
C ARG A 164 -5.30 20.37 -9.49
N CYS A 165 -5.32 19.89 -10.72
CA CYS A 165 -4.11 19.33 -11.35
C CYS A 165 -3.10 20.41 -11.70
N GLN A 166 -1.81 20.14 -11.46
CA GLN A 166 -0.70 21.06 -11.76
C GLN A 166 -0.55 21.29 -13.27
N THR A 167 -0.85 20.26 -14.09
CA THR A 167 -0.64 20.28 -15.53
C THR A 167 -1.81 19.68 -16.27
N ALA A 168 -1.95 20.00 -17.56
CA ALA A 168 -2.94 19.39 -18.44
C ALA A 168 -2.72 17.85 -18.61
N GLU A 169 -1.49 17.37 -18.48
CA GLU A 169 -1.18 15.95 -18.50
C GLU A 169 -1.75 15.26 -17.25
N ALA A 170 -1.47 15.80 -16.05
CA ALA A 170 -2.04 15.30 -14.81
C ALA A 170 -3.58 15.29 -14.85
N ALA A 171 -4.21 16.33 -15.42
CA ALA A 171 -5.65 16.39 -15.58
C ALA A 171 -6.19 15.26 -16.47
N ARG A 172 -5.50 14.95 -17.57
CA ARG A 172 -5.86 13.82 -18.43
C ARG A 172 -5.70 12.46 -17.73
N GLU A 173 -4.60 12.27 -16.99
CA GLU A 173 -4.37 11.04 -16.21
C GLU A 173 -5.46 10.84 -15.16
N ILE A 174 -5.79 11.87 -14.38
CA ILE A 174 -6.88 11.85 -13.39
C ILE A 174 -8.23 11.52 -14.06
N SER A 175 -8.54 12.20 -15.17
CA SER A 175 -9.77 11.96 -15.92
C SER A 175 -9.88 10.50 -16.39
N CYS A 176 -8.81 9.97 -16.96
CA CYS A 176 -8.75 8.60 -17.47
C CYS A 176 -8.91 7.57 -16.33
N THR A 177 -8.19 7.76 -15.22
CA THR A 177 -8.27 6.88 -14.06
C THR A 177 -9.68 6.90 -13.45
N TYR A 178 -10.30 8.07 -13.35
CA TYR A 178 -11.66 8.22 -12.84
C TYR A 178 -12.69 7.48 -13.72
N ASP A 179 -12.61 7.65 -15.05
CA ASP A 179 -13.54 7.02 -15.99
C ASP A 179 -13.37 5.48 -16.01
N LYS A 180 -12.13 5.00 -15.96
CA LYS A 180 -11.80 3.57 -15.83
C LYS A 180 -12.44 3.01 -14.56
N PHE A 181 -12.30 3.71 -13.46
CA PHE A 181 -12.87 3.31 -12.19
C PHE A 181 -14.42 3.25 -12.23
N LEU A 182 -15.09 4.29 -12.72
CA LEU A 182 -16.57 4.30 -12.81
C LEU A 182 -17.09 3.18 -13.72
N LYS A 183 -16.40 2.90 -14.82
CA LYS A 183 -16.74 1.79 -15.71
C LYS A 183 -16.67 0.45 -14.95
N TYR A 184 -15.54 0.19 -14.30
CA TYR A 184 -15.33 -1.03 -13.52
C TYR A 184 -16.40 -1.20 -12.43
N SER A 185 -16.68 -0.16 -11.67
CA SER A 185 -17.67 -0.20 -10.59
C SER A 185 -19.09 -0.51 -11.08
N LYS A 186 -19.47 0.02 -12.25
CA LYS A 186 -20.75 -0.29 -12.90
C LYS A 186 -20.84 -1.73 -13.37
N GLU A 187 -19.76 -2.24 -13.98
CA GLU A 187 -19.69 -3.61 -14.48
C GLU A 187 -19.75 -4.66 -13.36
N HIS A 188 -19.24 -4.32 -12.17
CA HIS A 188 -19.18 -5.23 -11.02
C HIS A 188 -20.22 -4.93 -9.93
N ASN A 189 -21.17 -4.02 -10.17
CA ASN A 189 -22.19 -3.61 -9.20
C ASN A 189 -21.61 -3.25 -7.82
N GLN A 190 -20.47 -2.54 -7.80
CA GLN A 190 -19.85 -2.14 -6.55
C GLN A 190 -20.63 -1.01 -5.86
N PHE A 191 -20.79 -1.14 -4.56
CA PHE A 191 -21.42 -0.11 -3.73
C PHE A 191 -20.38 0.93 -3.32
N PHE A 192 -20.68 2.21 -3.56
CA PHE A 192 -19.83 3.32 -3.14
C PHE A 192 -20.06 3.72 -1.67
N ILE A 193 -21.18 3.34 -1.11
CA ILE A 193 -21.51 3.51 0.31
C ILE A 193 -21.96 2.17 0.87
N THR A 194 -21.34 1.74 1.95
CA THR A 194 -21.59 0.44 2.56
C THR A 194 -22.65 0.53 3.67
N PRO A 195 -23.29 -0.59 4.05
CA PRO A 195 -24.14 -0.61 5.24
C PRO A 195 -23.42 -0.16 6.52
N GLY A 196 -22.10 -0.38 6.62
CA GLY A 196 -21.28 0.10 7.72
C GLY A 196 -21.17 1.63 7.74
N ASN A 197 -20.95 2.25 6.58
CA ASN A 197 -20.95 3.71 6.46
C ASN A 197 -22.30 4.33 6.89
N MET A 198 -23.41 3.73 6.47
CA MET A 198 -24.75 4.19 6.87
C MET A 198 -24.99 4.04 8.37
N LYS A 199 -24.56 2.93 8.99
CA LYS A 199 -24.60 2.77 10.46
C LYS A 199 -23.72 3.81 11.16
N GLY A 200 -22.62 4.22 10.54
CA GLY A 200 -21.74 5.30 11.00
C GLY A 200 -22.31 6.71 10.74
N GLY A 201 -23.53 6.84 10.24
CA GLY A 201 -24.24 8.12 10.07
C GLY A 201 -24.04 8.81 8.72
N LEU A 202 -23.34 8.21 7.75
CA LEU A 202 -23.27 8.72 6.38
C LEU A 202 -24.59 8.44 5.65
N THR A 203 -25.12 9.44 4.96
CA THR A 203 -26.46 9.37 4.34
C THR A 203 -26.40 9.21 2.82
N THR A 204 -25.45 9.85 2.15
CA THR A 204 -25.32 9.85 0.69
C THR A 204 -23.88 9.65 0.24
N ILE A 205 -23.73 9.28 -1.04
CA ILE A 205 -22.40 9.17 -1.65
C ILE A 205 -21.74 10.54 -1.82
N GLU A 206 -22.51 11.59 -2.04
CA GLU A 206 -21.98 12.95 -2.16
C GLU A 206 -21.34 13.40 -0.84
N GLU A 207 -22.01 13.14 0.30
CA GLU A 207 -21.45 13.42 1.62
C GLU A 207 -20.14 12.66 1.83
N LYS A 208 -20.13 11.36 1.54
CA LYS A 208 -18.92 10.51 1.64
C LYS A 208 -17.82 11.03 0.74
N SER A 209 -18.11 11.35 -0.51
CA SER A 209 -17.12 11.80 -1.51
C SER A 209 -16.49 13.14 -1.12
N MET A 210 -17.30 14.11 -0.68
CA MET A 210 -16.78 15.40 -0.19
C MET A 210 -15.86 15.21 1.01
N GLY A 211 -16.25 14.35 1.94
CA GLY A 211 -15.42 14.02 3.10
C GLY A 211 -14.11 13.37 2.69
N THR A 212 -14.15 12.39 1.81
CA THR A 212 -12.96 11.66 1.34
C THR A 212 -11.97 12.57 0.62
N VAL A 213 -12.44 13.40 -0.31
CA VAL A 213 -11.56 14.29 -1.08
C VAL A 213 -10.87 15.33 -0.18
N SER A 214 -11.48 15.72 0.94
CA SER A 214 -10.85 16.63 1.91
C SER A 214 -9.54 16.07 2.49
N LYS A 215 -9.38 14.74 2.53
CA LYS A 215 -8.17 14.00 2.93
C LYS A 215 -6.97 14.33 2.04
N SER A 216 -7.19 14.67 0.77
CA SER A 216 -6.13 15.02 -0.17
C SER A 216 -5.58 16.45 0.01
N GLY A 217 -6.10 17.24 0.96
CA GLY A 217 -5.69 18.62 1.15
C GLY A 217 -6.06 19.54 0.01
N SER A 218 -5.30 20.63 -0.15
CA SER A 218 -5.56 21.68 -1.14
C SER A 218 -4.43 21.87 -2.17
N ARG A 219 -3.29 21.22 -2.00
CA ARG A 219 -2.14 21.38 -2.91
C ARG A 219 -2.42 20.80 -4.29
N PRO A 220 -1.76 21.35 -5.36
CA PRO A 220 -1.95 20.86 -6.72
C PRO A 220 -1.55 19.40 -6.88
N ILE A 221 -2.37 18.63 -7.59
CA ILE A 221 -2.12 17.22 -7.91
C ILE A 221 -1.09 17.14 -9.04
N GLN A 222 -0.01 16.39 -8.81
CA GLN A 222 1.12 16.28 -9.73
C GLN A 222 0.87 15.28 -10.87
N GLY A 223 0.00 14.29 -10.65
CA GLY A 223 -0.32 13.22 -11.60
C GLY A 223 -0.81 11.96 -10.90
N VAL A 224 -0.78 10.86 -11.63
CA VAL A 224 -1.19 9.54 -11.17
C VAL A 224 0.04 8.61 -11.10
N VAL A 225 0.12 7.80 -10.06
CA VAL A 225 1.08 6.70 -9.95
C VAL A 225 0.35 5.38 -9.82
N LYS A 226 0.87 4.33 -10.43
CA LYS A 226 0.37 2.97 -10.25
C LYS A 226 0.96 2.34 -9.00
N ILE A 227 0.31 1.29 -8.49
CA ILE A 227 0.84 0.51 -7.36
C ILE A 227 2.27 0.05 -7.67
N GLY A 228 3.16 0.25 -6.70
CA GLY A 228 4.57 -0.11 -6.82
C GLY A 228 5.43 0.84 -7.66
N GLN A 229 4.87 1.92 -8.22
CA GLN A 229 5.63 2.98 -8.87
C GLN A 229 6.06 4.06 -7.87
N ILE A 230 7.20 4.67 -8.13
CA ILE A 230 7.72 5.79 -7.34
C ILE A 230 7.32 7.09 -8.03
N PRO A 231 6.71 8.05 -7.32
CA PRO A 231 6.44 9.39 -7.85
C PRO A 231 7.71 10.07 -8.40
N LYS A 232 7.61 10.71 -9.55
CA LYS A 232 8.77 11.29 -10.26
C LYS A 232 9.36 12.53 -9.57
N LYS A 233 8.59 13.19 -8.71
CA LYS A 233 8.96 14.43 -8.00
C LYS A 233 8.13 14.56 -6.72
N PRO A 234 8.57 15.37 -5.74
CA PRO A 234 7.77 15.68 -4.56
C PRO A 234 6.42 16.32 -4.91
N GLY A 235 5.47 16.22 -3.98
CA GLY A 235 4.14 16.80 -4.09
C GLY A 235 3.00 15.82 -3.85
N LEU A 236 1.79 16.25 -4.15
CA LEU A 236 0.57 15.44 -4.00
C LEU A 236 0.32 14.59 -5.25
N TRP A 237 0.15 13.29 -5.07
CA TRP A 237 -0.11 12.33 -6.14
C TRP A 237 -1.33 11.47 -5.83
N LEU A 238 -2.09 11.13 -6.87
CA LEU A 238 -3.08 10.06 -6.80
C LEU A 238 -2.41 8.71 -7.07
N MET A 239 -2.68 7.71 -6.25
CA MET A 239 -2.33 6.34 -6.55
C MET A 239 -3.51 5.64 -7.24
N ASP A 240 -3.29 5.08 -8.43
CA ASP A 240 -4.26 4.23 -9.12
C ASP A 240 -4.25 2.83 -8.49
N SER A 241 -5.08 2.66 -7.46
CA SER A 241 -5.27 1.36 -6.78
C SER A 241 -6.00 0.32 -7.63
N MET A 242 -6.57 0.74 -8.76
CA MET A 242 -7.27 -0.10 -9.72
C MET A 242 -6.37 -0.64 -10.85
N SER A 243 -5.08 -0.34 -10.85
CA SER A 243 -4.16 -0.82 -11.88
C SER A 243 -4.08 -2.35 -11.99
N ASP A 244 -4.62 -3.06 -11.00
CA ASP A 244 -4.65 -4.52 -10.90
C ASP A 244 -5.85 -5.18 -11.58
N THR A 245 -6.88 -4.41 -11.94
CA THR A 245 -8.13 -4.98 -12.45
C THR A 245 -7.96 -5.62 -13.83
N GLU A 246 -6.91 -5.27 -14.57
CA GLU A 246 -6.59 -5.89 -15.86
C GLU A 246 -6.16 -7.36 -15.73
N GLU A 247 -5.70 -7.78 -14.55
CA GLU A 247 -5.29 -9.17 -14.25
C GLU A 247 -6.32 -9.96 -13.43
N GLY A 248 -7.53 -9.44 -13.26
CA GLY A 248 -8.61 -10.12 -12.53
C GLY A 248 -8.47 -10.10 -11.00
N CYS A 249 -7.52 -9.33 -10.48
CA CYS A 249 -7.41 -9.05 -9.05
C CYS A 249 -8.18 -7.76 -8.79
N GLY A 250 -9.37 -7.85 -8.24
CA GLY A 250 -10.16 -6.67 -7.83
C GLY A 250 -9.40 -5.81 -6.82
N PRO A 251 -9.86 -4.57 -6.58
CA PRO A 251 -9.27 -3.72 -5.57
C PRO A 251 -9.25 -4.48 -4.25
N TYR A 252 -8.07 -4.63 -3.66
CA TYR A 252 -7.98 -5.10 -2.29
C TYR A 252 -8.49 -3.99 -1.39
N ILE A 253 -9.74 -4.07 -1.04
CA ILE A 253 -10.19 -3.51 0.23
C ILE A 253 -9.52 -4.42 1.25
N SER A 254 -8.56 -3.90 1.99
CA SER A 254 -8.06 -4.58 3.17
C SER A 254 -9.23 -4.70 4.13
N GLU A 255 -9.92 -5.84 4.09
CA GLU A 255 -10.73 -6.26 5.21
C GLU A 255 -9.75 -6.78 6.27
N ASP A 256 -9.34 -5.92 7.17
CA ASP A 256 -8.78 -6.27 8.48
C ASP A 256 -9.35 -5.35 9.54
#